data_4bebd369d0d963841dc0d129ea0139db
#
_entry.id   4bebd369d0d963841dc0d129ea0139db
#
_cell.length_a   1.000
_cell.length_b   1.000
_cell.length_c   1.000
_cell.angle_alpha   90.00
_cell.angle_beta   90.00
_cell.angle_gamma   90.00
#
_symmetry.space_group_name_H-M   'P 1'
#
loop_
_entity.id
_entity.type
_entity.pdbx_description
1 polymer ?
#
loop_
_entity_poly.entity_id
_entity_poly.type
_entity_poly.pdbx_seq_one_letter_code
_entity_poly.pdbx_strand_id
1 'polypeptide(L)'
;MTYPVKAVIFDWAGTMVDFGSMAPVEAMMNAFAAHGVTISEAEVRRDMGRAKRDHVGAIIRDPAVAARWVAANTGAPTTADGDAIHDSLEPLIAAAAADRATLIPGAAEIASDLTRLGVKIGSGTGYTRQTMNGILPRAAAQGYAPGVVVCAGETPSGRPAPLMTWKALIALDAWPAWTCVKVDDAPVGIEEGRLAGCWTVGVSASGNGVGLGLDAYRALAESDRAAR
;
A
#
# COMPACT_ATOMS: atom_id res chain seq x y z
N MET A 1 31.36 8.83 12.70
CA MET A 1 30.60 7.86 13.52
C MET A 1 29.52 7.28 12.64
N THR A 2 29.59 5.98 12.33
CA THR A 2 28.51 5.25 11.64
C THR A 2 27.50 4.84 12.71
N TYR A 3 26.32 5.40 12.66
CA TYR A 3 25.24 4.92 13.53
C TYR A 3 24.57 3.71 12.86
N PRO A 4 24.49 2.55 13.52
CA PRO A 4 23.83 1.39 12.95
C PRO A 4 22.34 1.66 12.78
N VAL A 5 21.76 1.15 11.68
CA VAL A 5 20.31 1.14 11.50
C VAL A 5 19.69 0.29 12.61
N LYS A 6 18.70 0.84 13.33
CA LYS A 6 18.03 0.17 14.46
C LYS A 6 16.76 -0.56 14.06
N ALA A 7 16.01 0.02 13.13
CA ALA A 7 14.77 -0.58 12.63
C ALA A 7 14.50 -0.22 11.17
N VAL A 8 13.78 -1.09 10.49
CA VAL A 8 13.20 -0.83 9.16
C VAL A 8 11.70 -1.03 9.26
N ILE A 9 10.95 -0.04 8.78
CA ILE A 9 9.49 -0.07 8.70
C ILE A 9 9.09 -0.21 7.23
N PHE A 10 8.59 -1.38 6.87
CA PHE A 10 8.15 -1.68 5.51
C PHE A 10 6.67 -1.38 5.30
N ASP A 11 6.31 -0.91 4.12
CA ASP A 11 4.95 -1.05 3.59
C ASP A 11 4.71 -2.51 3.14
N TRP A 12 3.50 -2.82 2.67
CA TRP A 12 3.11 -4.17 2.27
C TRP A 12 2.93 -4.32 0.76
N ALA A 13 1.81 -3.86 0.19
CA ALA A 13 1.51 -4.06 -1.22
C ALA A 13 2.45 -3.24 -2.11
N GLY A 14 3.11 -3.88 -3.08
CA GLY A 14 4.13 -3.23 -3.91
C GLY A 14 5.51 -3.14 -3.27
N THR A 15 5.63 -3.38 -1.95
CA THR A 15 6.89 -3.32 -1.21
C THR A 15 7.35 -4.70 -0.75
N MET A 16 6.52 -5.46 -0.03
CA MET A 16 6.86 -6.80 0.47
C MET A 16 6.02 -7.90 -0.17
N VAL A 17 4.78 -7.61 -0.55
CA VAL A 17 3.85 -8.53 -1.22
C VAL A 17 3.20 -7.85 -2.42
N ASP A 18 2.49 -8.60 -3.25
CA ASP A 18 1.67 -8.08 -4.35
C ASP A 18 2.47 -7.21 -5.32
N PHE A 19 3.36 -7.84 -6.10
CA PHE A 19 4.16 -7.13 -7.11
C PHE A 19 3.27 -6.32 -8.05
N GLY A 20 3.49 -5.01 -8.15
CA GLY A 20 2.69 -4.06 -8.92
C GLY A 20 1.53 -3.44 -8.14
N SER A 21 1.33 -3.80 -6.87
CA SER A 21 0.21 -3.30 -6.04
C SER A 21 -1.13 -3.45 -6.76
N MET A 22 -1.42 -4.68 -7.21
CA MET A 22 -2.57 -4.99 -8.08
C MET A 22 -3.88 -5.18 -7.31
N ALA A 23 -3.82 -5.76 -6.09
CA ALA A 23 -5.01 -6.06 -5.31
C ALA A 23 -5.92 -4.85 -5.05
N PRO A 24 -5.41 -3.70 -4.58
CA PRO A 24 -6.26 -2.54 -4.34
C PRO A 24 -6.82 -1.93 -5.62
N VAL A 25 -6.13 -2.10 -6.76
CA VAL A 25 -6.59 -1.61 -8.06
C VAL A 25 -7.79 -2.44 -8.54
N GLU A 26 -7.65 -3.77 -8.55
CA GLU A 26 -8.73 -4.69 -8.94
C GLU A 26 -9.97 -4.51 -8.05
N ALA A 27 -9.78 -4.44 -6.75
CA ALA A 27 -10.87 -4.23 -5.80
C ALA A 27 -11.62 -2.91 -6.08
N MET A 28 -10.89 -1.82 -6.33
CA MET A 28 -11.48 -0.52 -6.64
C MET A 28 -12.26 -0.55 -7.96
N MET A 29 -11.68 -1.14 -9.02
CA MET A 29 -12.36 -1.29 -10.31
C MET A 29 -13.63 -2.11 -10.17
N ASN A 30 -13.61 -3.22 -9.43
CA ASN A 30 -14.75 -4.07 -9.18
C ASN A 30 -15.84 -3.36 -8.35
N ALA A 31 -15.45 -2.57 -7.35
CA ALA A 31 -16.38 -1.78 -6.55
C ALA A 31 -17.15 -0.76 -7.39
N PHE A 32 -16.48 -0.02 -8.27
CA PHE A 32 -17.15 0.91 -9.19
C PHE A 32 -18.00 0.17 -10.26
N ALA A 33 -17.50 -0.96 -10.78
CA ALA A 33 -18.25 -1.78 -11.74
C ALA A 33 -19.56 -2.31 -11.16
N ALA A 34 -19.62 -2.64 -9.88
CA ALA A 34 -20.85 -3.05 -9.20
C ALA A 34 -21.92 -1.93 -9.18
N HIS A 35 -21.51 -0.67 -9.34
CA HIS A 35 -22.40 0.49 -9.51
C HIS A 35 -22.57 0.90 -10.97
N GLY A 36 -22.23 0.03 -11.94
CA GLY A 36 -22.38 0.27 -13.37
C GLY A 36 -21.33 1.22 -13.98
N VAL A 37 -20.27 1.57 -13.25
CA VAL A 37 -19.26 2.54 -13.69
C VAL A 37 -17.91 1.86 -13.89
N THR A 38 -17.44 1.82 -15.14
CA THR A 38 -16.09 1.34 -15.44
C THR A 38 -15.07 2.45 -15.19
N ILE A 39 -14.05 2.16 -14.40
CA ILE A 39 -12.88 3.01 -14.18
C ILE A 39 -11.61 2.30 -14.66
N SER A 40 -10.61 3.07 -15.09
CA SER A 40 -9.35 2.55 -15.56
C SER A 40 -8.34 2.38 -14.41
N GLU A 41 -7.34 1.53 -14.59
CA GLU A 41 -6.21 1.42 -13.65
C GLU A 41 -5.53 2.77 -13.40
N ALA A 42 -5.36 3.59 -14.44
CA ALA A 42 -4.72 4.91 -14.32
C ALA A 42 -5.52 5.85 -13.39
N GLU A 43 -6.86 5.79 -13.47
CA GLU A 43 -7.72 6.57 -12.57
C GLU A 43 -7.62 6.10 -11.12
N VAL A 44 -7.47 4.79 -10.89
CA VAL A 44 -7.26 4.24 -9.54
C VAL A 44 -5.87 4.60 -9.03
N ARG A 45 -4.83 4.37 -9.83
CA ARG A 45 -3.42 4.50 -9.40
C ARG A 45 -3.01 5.93 -9.05
N ARG A 46 -3.65 6.93 -9.64
CA ARG A 46 -3.35 8.36 -9.43
C ARG A 46 -3.40 8.77 -7.95
N ASP A 47 -4.34 8.23 -7.20
CA ASP A 47 -4.57 8.57 -5.79
C ASP A 47 -4.22 7.41 -4.83
N MET A 48 -3.44 6.42 -5.31
CA MET A 48 -3.04 5.27 -4.51
C MET A 48 -2.24 5.69 -3.27
N GLY A 49 -2.50 4.99 -2.17
CA GLY A 49 -1.84 5.26 -0.89
C GLY A 49 -2.61 6.21 0.04
N ARG A 50 -3.61 6.94 -0.45
CA ARG A 50 -4.55 7.72 0.39
C ARG A 50 -5.45 6.79 1.22
N ALA A 51 -6.08 7.34 2.27
CA ALA A 51 -7.16 6.68 2.97
C ALA A 51 -8.27 6.28 1.98
N LYS A 52 -8.82 5.07 2.11
CA LYS A 52 -9.72 4.51 1.08
C LYS A 52 -10.96 5.36 0.80
N ARG A 53 -11.54 5.98 1.83
CA ARG A 53 -12.69 6.90 1.67
C ARG A 53 -12.31 8.12 0.84
N ASP A 54 -11.14 8.72 1.10
CA ASP A 54 -10.65 9.88 0.35
C ASP A 54 -10.30 9.50 -1.10
N HIS A 55 -9.77 8.30 -1.29
CA HIS A 55 -9.44 7.75 -2.61
C HIS A 55 -10.71 7.54 -3.44
N VAL A 56 -11.74 6.86 -2.93
CA VAL A 56 -13.05 6.73 -3.59
C VAL A 56 -13.64 8.11 -3.90
N GLY A 57 -13.59 9.03 -2.91
CA GLY A 57 -14.06 10.40 -3.08
C GLY A 57 -13.32 11.18 -4.17
N ALA A 58 -12.01 10.95 -4.36
CA ALA A 58 -11.25 11.57 -5.44
C ALA A 58 -11.65 11.01 -6.81
N ILE A 59 -11.79 9.69 -6.93
CA ILE A 59 -12.20 9.03 -8.18
C ILE A 59 -13.62 9.46 -8.59
N ILE A 60 -14.60 9.41 -7.69
CA ILE A 60 -15.99 9.69 -8.03
C ILE A 60 -16.23 11.16 -8.42
N ARG A 61 -15.36 12.08 -7.94
CA ARG A 61 -15.39 13.51 -8.31
C ARG A 61 -14.60 13.83 -9.58
N ASP A 62 -13.85 12.87 -10.13
CA ASP A 62 -13.18 13.08 -11.42
C ASP A 62 -14.22 13.35 -12.49
N PRO A 63 -14.10 14.43 -13.32
CA PRO A 63 -15.13 14.80 -14.29
C PRO A 63 -15.48 13.69 -15.28
N ALA A 64 -14.49 12.88 -15.71
CA ALA A 64 -14.71 11.80 -16.65
C ALA A 64 -15.44 10.61 -15.97
N VAL A 65 -15.13 10.32 -14.71
CA VAL A 65 -15.84 9.30 -13.92
C VAL A 65 -17.24 9.75 -13.59
N ALA A 66 -17.44 11.00 -13.17
CA ALA A 66 -18.75 11.58 -12.89
C ALA A 66 -19.66 11.56 -14.13
N ALA A 67 -19.12 11.82 -15.32
CA ALA A 67 -19.89 11.72 -16.56
C ALA A 67 -20.34 10.26 -16.85
N ARG A 68 -19.46 9.27 -16.63
CA ARG A 68 -19.83 7.84 -16.75
C ARG A 68 -20.85 7.43 -15.68
N TRP A 69 -20.75 8.00 -14.47
CA TRP A 69 -21.74 7.79 -13.42
C TRP A 69 -23.12 8.26 -13.83
N VAL A 70 -23.25 9.51 -14.34
CA VAL A 70 -24.51 10.06 -14.82
C VAL A 70 -25.11 9.24 -15.98
N ALA A 71 -24.26 8.68 -16.85
CA ALA A 71 -24.71 7.82 -17.94
C ALA A 71 -25.24 6.46 -17.46
N ALA A 72 -24.75 5.94 -16.36
CA ALA A 72 -25.12 4.62 -15.82
C ALA A 72 -26.19 4.69 -14.72
N ASN A 73 -26.32 5.84 -14.04
CA ASN A 73 -27.19 6.02 -12.87
C ASN A 73 -28.10 7.24 -13.01
N THR A 74 -29.02 7.41 -12.07
CA THR A 74 -29.91 8.58 -12.05
C THR A 74 -29.23 9.74 -11.34
N GLY A 75 -28.79 10.76 -12.09
CA GLY A 75 -28.23 12.00 -11.56
C GLY A 75 -26.72 11.95 -11.31
N ALA A 76 -26.17 13.06 -10.81
CA ALA A 76 -24.76 13.16 -10.45
C ALA A 76 -24.43 12.34 -9.21
N PRO A 77 -23.18 11.84 -9.09
CA PRO A 77 -22.78 11.08 -7.92
C PRO A 77 -22.84 11.93 -6.65
N THR A 78 -23.33 11.35 -5.57
CA THR A 78 -23.48 11.97 -4.26
C THR A 78 -22.42 11.45 -3.28
N THR A 79 -22.34 12.09 -2.11
CA THR A 79 -21.50 11.57 -1.02
C THR A 79 -21.96 10.17 -0.58
N ALA A 80 -23.28 9.92 -0.55
CA ALA A 80 -23.82 8.61 -0.18
C ALA A 80 -23.41 7.51 -1.16
N ASP A 81 -23.30 7.81 -2.45
CA ASP A 81 -22.81 6.86 -3.46
C ASP A 81 -21.32 6.54 -3.22
N GLY A 82 -20.51 7.55 -2.88
CA GLY A 82 -19.12 7.35 -2.51
C GLY A 82 -18.99 6.49 -1.25
N ASP A 83 -19.83 6.69 -0.26
CA ASP A 83 -19.88 5.89 0.96
C ASP A 83 -20.30 4.44 0.65
N ALA A 84 -21.29 4.21 -0.19
CA ALA A 84 -21.72 2.88 -0.60
C ALA A 84 -20.61 2.11 -1.35
N ILE A 85 -19.88 2.77 -2.27
CA ILE A 85 -18.71 2.19 -2.92
C ILE A 85 -17.64 1.85 -1.88
N HIS A 86 -17.32 2.78 -0.97
CA HIS A 86 -16.33 2.58 0.08
C HIS A 86 -16.68 1.38 0.96
N ASP A 87 -17.94 1.25 1.38
CA ASP A 87 -18.38 0.18 2.27
C ASP A 87 -18.33 -1.20 1.58
N SER A 88 -18.53 -1.25 0.25
CA SER A 88 -18.36 -2.47 -0.53
C SER A 88 -16.89 -2.85 -0.77
N LEU A 89 -15.97 -1.92 -0.60
CA LEU A 89 -14.57 -2.07 -0.99
C LEU A 89 -13.76 -2.99 -0.06
N GLU A 90 -14.02 -2.94 1.25
CA GLU A 90 -13.22 -3.68 2.23
C GLU A 90 -13.21 -5.20 1.98
N PRO A 91 -14.35 -5.90 1.78
CA PRO A 91 -14.32 -7.34 1.48
C PRO A 91 -13.65 -7.64 0.15
N LEU A 92 -13.77 -6.78 -0.86
CA LEU A 92 -13.11 -6.95 -2.16
C LEU A 92 -11.59 -6.82 -2.02
N ILE A 93 -11.11 -5.82 -1.26
CA ILE A 93 -9.69 -5.67 -0.96
C ILE A 93 -9.17 -6.88 -0.17
N ALA A 94 -9.90 -7.32 0.87
CA ALA A 94 -9.47 -8.42 1.70
C ALA A 94 -9.29 -9.71 0.89
N ALA A 95 -10.23 -10.02 -0.01
CA ALA A 95 -10.15 -11.17 -0.89
C ALA A 95 -8.97 -11.05 -1.86
N ALA A 96 -8.89 -9.95 -2.63
CA ALA A 96 -7.82 -9.74 -3.61
C ALA A 96 -6.42 -9.71 -2.97
N ALA A 97 -6.28 -9.04 -1.82
CA ALA A 97 -5.00 -8.94 -1.11
C ALA A 97 -4.56 -10.27 -0.51
N ALA A 98 -5.49 -11.10 -0.02
CA ALA A 98 -5.18 -12.44 0.44
C ALA A 98 -4.67 -13.31 -0.72
N ASP A 99 -5.32 -13.26 -1.88
CA ASP A 99 -4.91 -14.04 -3.06
C ASP A 99 -3.56 -13.58 -3.63
N ARG A 100 -3.21 -12.32 -3.46
CA ARG A 100 -1.95 -11.71 -3.90
C ARG A 100 -0.89 -11.59 -2.81
N ALA A 101 -1.04 -12.28 -1.67
CA ALA A 101 -0.08 -12.25 -0.56
C ALA A 101 1.21 -13.06 -0.83
N THR A 102 1.63 -13.15 -2.11
CA THR A 102 2.92 -13.70 -2.49
C THR A 102 4.00 -12.65 -2.25
N LEU A 103 5.11 -13.05 -1.60
CA LEU A 103 6.23 -12.16 -1.36
C LEU A 103 6.86 -11.71 -2.67
N ILE A 104 7.25 -10.45 -2.71
CA ILE A 104 8.06 -9.89 -3.79
C ILE A 104 9.45 -10.55 -3.74
N PRO A 105 10.06 -10.88 -4.91
CA PRO A 105 11.40 -11.46 -4.93
C PRO A 105 12.41 -10.62 -4.13
N GLY A 106 13.14 -11.25 -3.21
CA GLY A 106 14.08 -10.60 -2.30
C GLY A 106 13.48 -10.19 -0.95
N ALA A 107 12.16 -10.22 -0.77
CA ALA A 107 11.52 -9.77 0.47
C ALA A 107 11.83 -10.67 1.67
N ALA A 108 11.84 -11.99 1.49
CA ALA A 108 12.21 -12.92 2.56
C ALA A 108 13.69 -12.82 2.90
N GLU A 109 14.53 -12.70 1.89
CA GLU A 109 15.99 -12.59 2.02
C GLU A 109 16.36 -11.33 2.80
N ILE A 110 15.82 -10.17 2.44
CA ILE A 110 16.12 -8.92 3.17
C ILE A 110 15.61 -8.97 4.61
N ALA A 111 14.44 -9.56 4.86
CA ALA A 111 13.92 -9.71 6.21
C ALA A 111 14.84 -10.62 7.08
N SER A 112 15.32 -11.72 6.50
CA SER A 112 16.28 -12.61 7.14
C SER A 112 17.61 -11.92 7.43
N ASP A 113 18.15 -11.18 6.46
CA ASP A 113 19.42 -10.47 6.62
C ASP A 113 19.34 -9.37 7.68
N LEU A 114 18.30 -8.56 7.69
CA LEU A 114 18.07 -7.54 8.71
C LEU A 114 17.97 -8.17 10.11
N THR A 115 17.23 -9.28 10.23
CA THR A 115 17.10 -10.00 11.50
C THR A 115 18.47 -10.51 11.99
N ARG A 116 19.27 -11.10 11.10
CA ARG A 116 20.61 -11.58 11.40
C ARG A 116 21.56 -10.45 11.84
N LEU A 117 21.36 -9.25 11.32
CA LEU A 117 22.09 -8.04 11.70
C LEU A 117 21.58 -7.39 13.00
N GLY A 118 20.55 -7.95 13.63
CA GLY A 118 19.93 -7.40 14.83
C GLY A 118 19.07 -6.15 14.58
N VAL A 119 18.70 -5.86 13.32
CA VAL A 119 17.84 -4.75 12.95
C VAL A 119 16.39 -5.17 13.16
N LYS A 120 15.63 -4.37 13.89
CA LYS A 120 14.21 -4.61 14.17
C LYS A 120 13.35 -4.35 12.92
N ILE A 121 12.35 -5.20 12.69
CA ILE A 121 11.46 -5.07 11.54
C ILE A 121 10.05 -4.77 12.02
N GLY A 122 9.50 -3.68 11.53
CA GLY A 122 8.09 -3.32 11.67
C GLY A 122 7.44 -3.07 10.32
N SER A 123 6.16 -2.84 10.34
CA SER A 123 5.43 -2.43 9.15
C SER A 123 4.30 -1.45 9.45
N GLY A 124 3.99 -0.62 8.44
CA GLY A 124 2.81 0.24 8.39
C GLY A 124 2.09 0.05 7.07
N THR A 125 0.76 -0.03 7.07
CA THR A 125 -0.01 -0.31 5.87
C THR A 125 -1.29 0.52 5.78
N GLY A 126 -1.68 0.84 4.55
CA GLY A 126 -3.00 1.39 4.23
C GLY A 126 -4.14 0.36 4.28
N TYR A 127 -3.83 -0.91 4.51
CA TYR A 127 -4.83 -1.94 4.75
C TYR A 127 -5.33 -1.92 6.21
N THR A 128 -6.60 -2.30 6.39
CA THR A 128 -7.17 -2.48 7.72
C THR A 128 -6.62 -3.75 8.39
N ARG A 129 -6.83 -3.87 9.70
CA ARG A 129 -6.48 -5.10 10.42
C ARG A 129 -7.23 -6.31 9.87
N GLN A 130 -8.48 -6.13 9.45
CA GLN A 130 -9.29 -7.20 8.85
C GLN A 130 -8.64 -7.74 7.56
N THR A 131 -8.25 -6.86 6.65
CA THR A 131 -7.51 -7.24 5.42
C THR A 131 -6.20 -7.95 5.77
N MET A 132 -5.43 -7.42 6.72
CA MET A 132 -4.14 -7.98 7.11
C MET A 132 -4.23 -9.39 7.71
N ASN A 133 -5.34 -9.75 8.33
CA ASN A 133 -5.55 -11.10 8.87
C ASN A 133 -5.45 -12.20 7.79
N GLY A 134 -5.80 -11.89 6.54
CA GLY A 134 -5.63 -12.80 5.41
C GLY A 134 -4.19 -12.85 4.84
N ILE A 135 -3.43 -11.78 5.00
CA ILE A 135 -2.08 -11.62 4.44
C ILE A 135 -1.00 -12.15 5.39
N LEU A 136 -1.07 -11.80 6.67
CA LEU A 136 -0.03 -12.06 7.66
C LEU A 136 0.39 -13.54 7.73
N PRO A 137 -0.52 -14.53 7.85
CA PRO A 137 -0.11 -15.94 7.93
C PRO A 137 0.53 -16.43 6.63
N ARG A 138 0.09 -15.91 5.47
CA ARG A 138 0.64 -16.28 4.16
C ARG A 138 2.05 -15.70 3.96
N ALA A 139 2.29 -14.47 4.38
CA ALA A 139 3.60 -13.85 4.34
C ALA A 139 4.58 -14.51 5.32
N ALA A 140 4.11 -14.84 6.54
CA ALA A 140 4.90 -15.55 7.54
C ALA A 140 5.35 -16.93 7.05
N ALA A 141 4.47 -17.68 6.39
CA ALA A 141 4.79 -18.97 5.81
C ALA A 141 5.87 -18.90 4.71
N GLN A 142 6.06 -17.72 4.10
CA GLN A 142 7.06 -17.43 3.07
C GLN A 142 8.34 -16.78 3.65
N GLY A 143 8.42 -16.53 4.97
CA GLY A 143 9.61 -15.99 5.63
C GLY A 143 9.55 -14.50 5.98
N TYR A 144 8.38 -13.84 5.90
CA TYR A 144 8.23 -12.45 6.32
C TYR A 144 7.21 -12.31 7.46
N ALA A 145 7.71 -12.08 8.67
CA ALA A 145 6.91 -11.88 9.88
C ALA A 145 7.46 -10.68 10.69
N PRO A 146 7.06 -9.44 10.40
CA PRO A 146 7.53 -8.27 11.14
C PRO A 146 7.07 -8.31 12.60
N GLY A 147 7.90 -7.82 13.52
CA GLY A 147 7.60 -7.81 14.96
C GLY A 147 6.43 -6.90 15.34
N VAL A 148 6.13 -5.91 14.50
CA VAL A 148 5.01 -4.96 14.68
C VAL A 148 4.36 -4.69 13.33
N VAL A 149 3.03 -4.68 13.32
CA VAL A 149 2.22 -4.27 12.16
C VAL A 149 1.23 -3.21 12.60
N VAL A 150 1.29 -2.02 12.01
CA VAL A 150 0.34 -0.92 12.24
C VAL A 150 -0.53 -0.77 11.00
N CYS A 151 -1.85 -0.89 11.18
CA CYS A 151 -2.84 -0.87 10.11
C CYS A 151 -3.58 0.47 10.04
N ALA A 152 -4.18 0.74 8.89
CA ALA A 152 -5.09 1.87 8.73
C ALA A 152 -6.21 1.82 9.80
N GLY A 153 -6.55 2.98 10.35
CA GLY A 153 -7.55 3.12 11.42
C GLY A 153 -7.00 2.88 12.85
N GLU A 154 -5.75 2.44 12.99
CA GLU A 154 -5.12 2.24 14.32
C GLU A 154 -4.40 3.48 14.86
N THR A 155 -4.46 4.58 14.14
CA THR A 155 -3.96 5.90 14.53
C THR A 155 -5.00 6.97 14.21
N PRO A 156 -5.00 8.11 14.89
CA PRO A 156 -5.96 9.20 14.67
C PRO A 156 -5.95 9.76 13.24
N SER A 157 -4.81 9.69 12.56
CA SER A 157 -4.68 10.10 11.17
C SER A 157 -3.83 9.10 10.39
N GLY A 158 -4.19 8.86 9.12
CA GLY A 158 -3.42 8.06 8.18
C GLY A 158 -2.34 8.86 7.47
N ARG A 159 -1.68 8.22 6.51
CA ARG A 159 -0.64 8.82 5.65
C ARG A 159 -1.13 10.10 4.97
N PRO A 160 -0.29 11.11 4.83
CA PRO A 160 1.15 11.15 5.13
C PRO A 160 1.50 11.50 6.59
N ALA A 161 0.51 11.58 7.52
CA ALA A 161 0.82 11.83 8.93
C ALA A 161 1.75 10.73 9.48
N PRO A 162 2.80 11.07 10.26
CA PRO A 162 3.84 10.13 10.68
C PRO A 162 3.41 9.14 11.78
N LEU A 163 2.14 9.14 12.13
CA LEU A 163 1.64 8.48 13.35
C LEU A 163 1.78 6.96 13.32
N MET A 164 1.56 6.31 12.17
CA MET A 164 1.72 4.86 12.05
C MET A 164 3.20 4.48 12.18
N THR A 165 4.09 5.22 11.53
CA THR A 165 5.54 5.01 11.65
C THR A 165 6.00 5.22 13.09
N TRP A 166 5.59 6.31 13.77
CA TRP A 166 5.93 6.53 15.19
C TRP A 166 5.39 5.42 16.09
N LYS A 167 4.15 4.98 15.89
CA LYS A 167 3.56 3.86 16.66
C LYS A 167 4.37 2.58 16.49
N ALA A 168 4.82 2.28 15.27
CA ALA A 168 5.68 1.13 15.01
C ALA A 168 7.06 1.26 15.69
N LEU A 169 7.69 2.43 15.60
CA LEU A 169 8.99 2.70 16.24
C LEU A 169 8.91 2.60 17.78
N ILE A 170 7.85 3.13 18.39
CA ILE A 170 7.61 3.02 19.85
C ILE A 170 7.46 1.55 20.24
N ALA A 171 6.62 0.79 19.51
CA ALA A 171 6.40 -0.62 19.83
C ALA A 171 7.66 -1.49 19.64
N LEU A 172 8.56 -1.08 18.75
CA LEU A 172 9.85 -1.72 18.54
C LEU A 172 10.93 -1.24 19.51
N ASP A 173 10.67 -0.24 20.33
CA ASP A 173 11.73 0.45 21.10
C ASP A 173 12.91 0.84 20.19
N ALA A 174 12.61 1.54 19.10
CA ALA A 174 13.58 1.97 18.09
C ALA A 174 13.61 3.50 17.99
N TRP A 175 14.68 4.09 18.50
CA TRP A 175 14.89 5.55 18.53
C TRP A 175 16.40 5.88 18.55
N PRO A 176 16.79 7.09 18.16
CA PRO A 176 15.98 8.14 17.54
C PRO A 176 15.59 7.79 16.09
N ALA A 177 14.51 8.41 15.58
CA ALA A 177 13.95 8.07 14.28
C ALA A 177 14.94 8.15 13.10
N TRP A 178 15.91 9.06 13.17
CA TRP A 178 16.98 9.17 12.15
C TRP A 178 17.96 7.97 12.12
N THR A 179 17.85 7.01 13.04
CA THR A 179 18.52 5.70 12.95
C THR A 179 17.62 4.61 12.34
N CYS A 180 16.43 4.97 11.87
CA CYS A 180 15.45 4.05 11.30
C CYS A 180 15.17 4.38 9.83
N VAL A 181 14.67 3.40 9.11
CA VAL A 181 14.38 3.50 7.68
C VAL A 181 12.91 3.17 7.45
N LYS A 182 12.21 3.99 6.65
CA LYS A 182 10.90 3.66 6.09
C LYS A 182 11.08 3.24 4.62
N VAL A 183 10.54 2.10 4.25
CA VAL A 183 10.55 1.58 2.88
C VAL A 183 9.12 1.53 2.36
N ASP A 184 8.88 2.12 1.20
CA ASP A 184 7.53 2.22 0.63
C ASP A 184 7.61 2.37 -0.90
N ASP A 185 6.57 1.97 -1.62
CA ASP A 185 6.46 2.13 -3.07
C ASP A 185 5.63 3.36 -3.49
N ALA A 186 4.91 3.95 -2.54
CA ALA A 186 4.02 5.07 -2.80
C ALA A 186 4.58 6.40 -2.25
N PRO A 187 4.47 7.52 -3.00
CA PRO A 187 4.96 8.83 -2.56
C PRO A 187 4.43 9.24 -1.17
N VAL A 188 3.17 8.91 -0.87
CA VAL A 188 2.54 9.25 0.41
C VAL A 188 3.17 8.49 1.59
N GLY A 189 3.67 7.27 1.37
CA GLY A 189 4.38 6.50 2.41
C GLY A 189 5.83 6.94 2.58
N ILE A 190 6.48 7.40 1.51
CA ILE A 190 7.79 8.06 1.57
C ILE A 190 7.68 9.36 2.37
N GLU A 191 6.63 10.15 2.13
CA GLU A 191 6.38 11.39 2.87
C GLU A 191 6.08 11.11 4.36
N GLU A 192 5.31 10.05 4.68
CA GLU A 192 5.10 9.59 6.05
C GLU A 192 6.44 9.33 6.77
N GLY A 193 7.35 8.60 6.12
CA GLY A 193 8.67 8.29 6.68
C GLY A 193 9.52 9.56 6.88
N ARG A 194 9.51 10.47 5.91
CA ARG A 194 10.20 11.76 5.98
C ARG A 194 9.68 12.61 7.15
N LEU A 195 8.37 12.72 7.29
CA LEU A 195 7.73 13.46 8.40
C LEU A 195 7.96 12.78 9.74
N ALA A 196 8.13 11.46 9.77
CA ALA A 196 8.50 10.72 10.98
C ALA A 196 9.95 10.98 11.42
N GLY A 197 10.80 11.56 10.56
CA GLY A 197 12.22 11.78 10.82
C GLY A 197 13.09 10.56 10.50
N CYS A 198 12.58 9.60 9.74
CA CYS A 198 13.33 8.44 9.27
C CYS A 198 14.06 8.72 7.95
N TRP A 199 15.07 7.89 7.65
CA TRP A 199 15.52 7.72 6.28
C TRP A 199 14.40 7.05 5.46
N THR A 200 14.35 7.34 4.18
CA THR A 200 13.32 6.77 3.29
C THR A 200 13.94 6.08 2.09
N VAL A 201 13.36 4.96 1.70
CA VAL A 201 13.74 4.19 0.51
C VAL A 201 12.50 3.94 -0.33
N GLY A 202 12.52 4.41 -1.56
CA GLY A 202 11.46 4.18 -2.54
C GLY A 202 11.70 2.88 -3.30
N VAL A 203 10.68 2.02 -3.36
CA VAL A 203 10.69 0.80 -4.18
C VAL A 203 10.04 1.10 -5.53
N SER A 204 10.85 1.15 -6.59
CA SER A 204 10.36 1.54 -7.92
C SER A 204 9.88 0.36 -8.77
N ALA A 205 10.58 -0.78 -8.75
CA ALA A 205 10.33 -1.88 -9.68
C ALA A 205 9.03 -2.64 -9.43
N SER A 206 8.67 -2.86 -8.18
CA SER A 206 7.50 -3.65 -7.77
C SER A 206 6.32 -2.81 -7.32
N GLY A 207 6.47 -1.48 -7.37
CA GLY A 207 5.52 -0.56 -6.78
C GLY A 207 4.35 -0.16 -7.67
N ASN A 208 3.45 0.61 -7.07
CA ASN A 208 2.29 1.18 -7.72
C ASN A 208 2.63 2.02 -8.97
N GLY A 209 3.80 2.69 -8.99
CA GLY A 209 4.22 3.50 -10.12
C GLY A 209 4.43 2.70 -11.41
N VAL A 210 4.95 1.47 -11.30
CA VAL A 210 5.11 0.55 -12.43
C VAL A 210 3.78 -0.10 -12.80
N GLY A 211 3.02 -0.57 -11.81
CA GLY A 211 1.66 -1.07 -11.99
C GLY A 211 1.55 -2.33 -12.84
N LEU A 212 2.58 -3.17 -12.88
CA LEU A 212 2.60 -4.42 -13.63
C LEU A 212 2.83 -5.60 -12.67
N GLY A 213 2.19 -6.72 -12.92
CA GLY A 213 2.54 -7.98 -12.27
C GLY A 213 3.96 -8.43 -12.64
N LEU A 214 4.56 -9.29 -11.82
CA LEU A 214 5.96 -9.70 -11.93
C LEU A 214 6.32 -10.23 -13.33
N ASP A 215 5.50 -11.09 -13.92
CA ASP A 215 5.79 -11.69 -15.22
C ASP A 215 5.74 -10.66 -16.35
N ALA A 216 4.75 -9.76 -16.31
CA ALA A 216 4.66 -8.65 -17.26
C ALA A 216 5.85 -7.69 -17.12
N TYR A 217 6.28 -7.39 -15.88
CA TYR A 217 7.48 -6.58 -15.64
C TYR A 217 8.76 -7.25 -16.16
N ARG A 218 8.92 -8.55 -15.94
CA ARG A 218 10.08 -9.31 -16.44
C ARG A 218 10.14 -9.38 -17.96
N ALA A 219 8.99 -9.39 -18.63
CA ALA A 219 8.90 -9.40 -20.09
C ALA A 219 9.25 -8.07 -20.75
N LEU A 220 9.32 -6.95 -20.00
CA LEU A 220 9.74 -5.66 -20.53
C LEU A 220 11.20 -5.67 -20.95
N ALA A 221 11.51 -4.96 -22.05
CA ALA A 221 12.89 -4.62 -22.40
C ALA A 221 13.54 -3.77 -21.28
N GLU A 222 14.87 -3.81 -21.19
CA GLU A 222 15.60 -3.07 -20.14
C GLU A 222 15.37 -1.56 -20.24
N SER A 223 15.33 -1.01 -21.45
CA SER A 223 15.00 0.40 -21.70
C SER A 223 13.62 0.79 -21.17
N ASP A 224 12.62 -0.10 -21.32
CA ASP A 224 11.25 0.17 -20.89
C ASP A 224 11.11 0.05 -19.37
N ARG A 225 11.91 -0.81 -18.72
CA ARG A 225 12.00 -0.87 -17.27
C ARG A 225 12.61 0.38 -16.65
N ALA A 226 13.63 0.94 -17.33
CA ALA A 226 14.30 2.17 -16.89
C ALA A 226 13.44 3.42 -17.08
N ALA A 227 12.44 3.40 -17.95
CA ALA A 227 11.54 4.52 -18.24
C ALA A 227 10.30 4.57 -17.32
N ARG A 228 10.09 3.56 -16.49
CA ARG A 228 8.96 3.46 -15.55
C ARG A 228 9.39 3.76 -14.12
#